data_4b8631c1c1d052539f34a6e0a8ec305b
#
_entry.id   4b8631c1c1d052539f34a6e0a8ec305b
#
_cell.length_a   1.000
_cell.length_b   1.000
_cell.length_c   1.000
_cell.angle_alpha   90.00
_cell.angle_beta   90.00
_cell.angle_gamma   90.00
#
_symmetry.space_group_name_H-M   'P 1'
#
loop_
_entity.id
_entity.type
_entity.pdbx_description
1 polymer ?
#
loop_
_entity_poly.entity_id
_entity_poly.type
_entity_poly.pdbx_seq_one_letter_code
_entity_poly.pdbx_strand_id
1 'polypeptide(L)'
;VLTKCDILQSFCFAKEPLFYGWVSATAKLATGNMDYIKYHLEFNERILYYFGSLKGTKWTETDVETKNNCKLISKSNISGIRGGAKLHKRYDLIILDDFEDENNTITPEARAKNSNLITAVVFPALEPGTGRLRINGTPVHYDSFINNLIVNYEKSVKESKEFSWDVVLKKAILSD
;
A
#
# COMPACT_ATOMS: atom_id res chain seq x y z
N VAL A 1 -1.39 7.52 -8.81
CA VAL A 1 -0.23 8.40 -9.06
C VAL A 1 0.39 8.89 -7.75
N LEU A 2 -0.36 9.54 -6.84
CA LEU A 2 0.16 10.12 -5.59
C LEU A 2 0.97 9.13 -4.75
N THR A 3 0.44 7.92 -4.52
CA THR A 3 1.13 6.87 -3.74
C THR A 3 2.50 6.51 -4.31
N LYS A 4 2.64 6.48 -5.64
CA LYS A 4 3.91 6.21 -6.32
C LYS A 4 4.91 7.34 -6.09
N CYS A 5 4.44 8.59 -6.17
CA CYS A 5 5.27 9.77 -5.89
C CYS A 5 5.74 9.80 -4.43
N ASP A 6 4.87 9.44 -3.48
CA ASP A 6 5.22 9.36 -2.06
C ASP A 6 6.33 8.32 -1.78
N ILE A 7 6.27 7.16 -2.44
CA ILE A 7 7.32 6.13 -2.33
C ILE A 7 8.64 6.65 -2.90
N LEU A 8 8.61 7.23 -4.11
CA LEU A 8 9.81 7.79 -4.74
C LEU A 8 10.44 8.87 -3.85
N GLN A 9 9.64 9.80 -3.34
CA GLN A 9 10.09 10.84 -2.43
C GLN A 9 10.68 10.22 -1.16
N SER A 10 9.98 9.29 -0.53
CA SER A 10 10.44 8.64 0.70
C SER A 10 11.78 7.95 0.49
N PHE A 11 11.97 7.25 -0.63
CA PHE A 11 13.22 6.54 -0.91
C PHE A 11 14.38 7.48 -1.27
N CYS A 12 14.09 8.58 -1.98
CA CYS A 12 15.11 9.59 -2.30
C CYS A 12 15.63 10.31 -1.04
N PHE A 13 14.73 10.62 -0.09
CA PHE A 13 15.07 11.39 1.10
C PHE A 13 15.26 10.55 2.37
N ALA A 14 15.23 9.22 2.26
CA ALA A 14 15.37 8.34 3.41
C ALA A 14 16.70 8.53 4.12
N LYS A 15 16.66 8.89 5.40
CA LYS A 15 17.81 8.94 6.31
C LYS A 15 18.11 7.58 6.94
N GLU A 16 17.06 6.77 7.10
CA GLU A 16 17.10 5.42 7.64
C GLU A 16 16.48 4.45 6.64
N PRO A 17 16.87 3.17 6.62
CA PRO A 17 16.29 2.17 5.75
C PRO A 17 14.77 2.05 5.94
N LEU A 18 14.01 2.18 4.85
CA LEU A 18 12.55 2.03 4.83
C LEU A 18 12.17 0.68 4.22
N PHE A 19 11.18 0.03 4.80
CA PHE A 19 10.64 -1.23 4.30
C PHE A 19 9.15 -1.10 3.99
N TYR A 20 8.80 -1.16 2.70
CA TYR A 20 7.44 -0.98 2.21
C TYR A 20 6.90 -2.25 1.56
N GLY A 21 5.62 -2.52 1.78
CA GLY A 21 4.85 -3.55 1.10
C GLY A 21 3.75 -2.94 0.22
N TRP A 22 3.62 -3.41 -1.02
CA TRP A 22 2.54 -3.04 -1.91
C TRP A 22 1.73 -4.27 -2.27
N VAL A 23 0.43 -4.26 -2.01
CA VAL A 23 -0.49 -5.35 -2.36
C VAL A 23 -1.50 -4.83 -3.36
N SER A 24 -1.70 -5.54 -4.45
CA SER A 24 -2.73 -5.27 -5.45
C SER A 24 -3.56 -6.53 -5.69
N ALA A 25 -4.78 -6.40 -6.25
CA ALA A 25 -5.66 -7.54 -6.49
C ALA A 25 -5.07 -8.57 -7.47
N THR A 26 -4.25 -8.13 -8.42
CA THR A 26 -3.65 -9.02 -9.44
C THR A 26 -2.14 -8.89 -9.53
N ALA A 27 -1.48 -9.96 -10.01
CA ALA A 27 -0.03 -9.96 -10.26
C ALA A 27 0.36 -8.89 -11.29
N LYS A 28 -0.44 -8.68 -12.33
CA LYS A 28 -0.20 -7.67 -13.38
C LYS A 28 -0.20 -6.24 -12.79
N LEU A 29 -1.14 -5.92 -11.90
CA LEU A 29 -1.15 -4.62 -11.22
C LEU A 29 0.05 -4.48 -10.28
N ALA A 30 0.38 -5.53 -9.55
CA ALA A 30 1.51 -5.55 -8.64
C ALA A 30 2.84 -5.28 -9.37
N THR A 31 3.10 -5.96 -10.49
CA THR A 31 4.31 -5.76 -11.31
C THR A 31 4.31 -4.38 -11.99
N GLY A 32 3.19 -3.94 -12.55
CA GLY A 32 3.10 -2.62 -13.20
C GLY A 32 3.34 -1.44 -12.25
N ASN A 33 2.93 -1.56 -10.99
CA ASN A 33 3.24 -0.57 -9.97
C ASN A 33 4.74 -0.56 -9.64
N MET A 34 5.36 -1.73 -9.55
CA MET A 34 6.79 -1.88 -9.30
C MET A 34 7.63 -1.33 -10.47
N ASP A 35 7.24 -1.62 -11.71
CA ASP A 35 7.95 -1.13 -12.91
C ASP A 35 7.96 0.39 -12.98
N TYR A 36 6.87 1.06 -12.60
CA TYR A 36 6.83 2.51 -12.50
C TYR A 36 7.88 3.05 -11.52
N ILE A 37 7.96 2.48 -10.32
CA ILE A 37 8.93 2.89 -9.29
C ILE A 37 10.37 2.64 -9.79
N LYS A 38 10.63 1.45 -10.33
CA LYS A 38 11.94 1.09 -10.90
C LYS A 38 12.36 2.05 -11.99
N TYR A 39 11.45 2.34 -12.94
CA TYR A 39 11.73 3.24 -14.04
C TYR A 39 12.20 4.62 -13.54
N HIS A 40 11.48 5.20 -12.58
CA HIS A 40 11.85 6.51 -12.07
C HIS A 40 13.14 6.51 -11.26
N LEU A 41 13.39 5.48 -10.44
CA LEU A 41 14.64 5.37 -9.68
C LEU A 41 15.87 5.09 -10.57
N GLU A 42 15.65 4.52 -11.77
CA GLU A 42 16.73 4.14 -12.69
C GLU A 42 16.97 5.15 -13.82
N PHE A 43 15.91 5.81 -14.33
CA PHE A 43 15.98 6.61 -15.53
C PHE A 43 15.48 8.05 -15.40
N ASN A 44 14.89 8.45 -14.27
CA ASN A 44 14.44 9.83 -14.11
C ASN A 44 15.64 10.77 -13.93
N GLU A 45 15.90 11.60 -14.92
CA GLU A 45 17.06 12.50 -14.95
C GLU A 45 17.16 13.41 -13.72
N ARG A 46 16.03 13.90 -13.19
CA ARG A 46 16.02 14.73 -11.98
C ARG A 46 16.43 13.94 -10.75
N ILE A 47 15.90 12.71 -10.60
CA ILE A 47 16.28 11.84 -9.48
C ILE A 47 17.78 11.51 -9.59
N LEU A 48 18.26 11.15 -10.78
CA LEU A 48 19.67 10.84 -11.00
C LEU A 48 20.58 12.05 -10.74
N TYR A 49 20.15 13.25 -11.11
CA TYR A 49 20.92 14.48 -10.89
C TYR A 49 21.08 14.80 -9.39
N TYR A 50 19.99 14.72 -8.60
CA TYR A 50 20.03 15.14 -7.20
C TYR A 50 20.45 14.03 -6.23
N PHE A 51 20.16 12.77 -6.53
CA PHE A 51 20.36 11.63 -5.61
C PHE A 51 21.33 10.58 -6.16
N GLY A 52 21.74 10.70 -7.42
CA GLY A 52 22.51 9.65 -8.08
C GLY A 52 21.69 8.39 -8.35
N SER A 53 22.38 7.34 -8.79
CA SER A 53 21.72 6.04 -9.01
C SER A 53 21.38 5.36 -7.68
N LEU A 54 20.09 5.20 -7.42
CA LEU A 54 19.57 4.50 -6.25
C LEU A 54 19.38 2.99 -6.47
N LYS A 55 19.62 2.47 -7.68
CA LYS A 55 19.50 1.05 -7.99
C LYS A 55 20.46 0.22 -7.14
N GLY A 56 19.91 -0.67 -6.30
CA GLY A 56 20.65 -1.61 -5.47
C GLY A 56 20.90 -2.96 -6.16
N THR A 57 21.31 -3.95 -5.38
CA THR A 57 21.66 -5.29 -5.87
C THR A 57 20.43 -6.14 -6.20
N LYS A 58 19.34 -5.97 -5.47
CA LYS A 58 18.08 -6.68 -5.70
C LYS A 58 17.12 -5.81 -6.49
N TRP A 59 16.83 -6.22 -7.73
CA TRP A 59 16.06 -5.42 -8.70
C TRP A 59 15.18 -6.31 -9.55
N THR A 60 14.25 -7.03 -8.90
CA THR A 60 13.35 -7.97 -9.55
C THR A 60 12.00 -7.33 -9.91
N GLU A 61 11.08 -8.09 -10.47
CA GLU A 61 9.72 -7.63 -10.79
C GLU A 61 8.89 -7.32 -9.54
N THR A 62 9.19 -7.98 -8.43
CA THR A 62 8.37 -7.90 -7.20
C THR A 62 9.14 -7.52 -5.95
N ASP A 63 10.46 -7.36 -6.04
CA ASP A 63 11.32 -7.05 -4.89
C ASP A 63 12.45 -6.14 -5.32
N VAL A 64 12.44 -4.92 -4.83
CA VAL A 64 13.40 -3.87 -5.16
C VAL A 64 14.09 -3.40 -3.89
N GLU A 65 15.41 -3.31 -3.95
CA GLU A 65 16.23 -2.78 -2.88
C GLU A 65 17.13 -1.67 -3.42
N THR A 66 17.10 -0.51 -2.78
CA THR A 66 17.91 0.64 -3.16
C THR A 66 19.27 0.64 -2.48
N LYS A 67 20.23 1.44 -2.99
CA LYS A 67 21.58 1.57 -2.40
C LYS A 67 21.57 2.14 -0.98
N ASN A 68 20.57 2.94 -0.62
CA ASN A 68 20.37 3.43 0.74
C ASN A 68 19.53 2.47 1.60
N ASN A 69 19.48 1.19 1.20
CA ASN A 69 18.85 0.07 1.92
C ASN A 69 17.31 0.19 2.09
N CYS A 70 16.64 1.08 1.36
CA CYS A 70 15.18 1.04 1.30
C CYS A 70 14.73 -0.16 0.47
N LYS A 71 13.60 -0.74 0.85
CA LYS A 71 13.06 -1.94 0.20
C LYS A 71 11.58 -1.78 -0.09
N LEU A 72 11.17 -2.18 -1.29
CA LEU A 72 9.78 -2.31 -1.70
C LEU A 72 9.52 -3.74 -2.17
N ILE A 73 8.51 -4.38 -1.58
CA ILE A 73 8.02 -5.69 -2.03
C ILE A 73 6.61 -5.52 -2.57
N SER A 74 6.35 -6.04 -3.76
CA SER A 74 5.01 -6.08 -4.35
C SER A 74 4.43 -7.49 -4.31
N LYS A 75 3.15 -7.62 -3.95
CA LYS A 75 2.42 -8.89 -3.84
C LYS A 75 1.05 -8.77 -4.48
N SER A 76 0.55 -9.89 -5.02
CA SER A 76 -0.79 -9.98 -5.60
C SER A 76 -1.87 -10.43 -4.61
N ASN A 77 -1.52 -10.61 -3.34
CA ASN A 77 -2.48 -10.94 -2.29
C ASN A 77 -1.93 -10.53 -0.91
N ILE A 78 -2.84 -10.31 0.03
CA ILE A 78 -2.49 -9.89 1.40
C ILE A 78 -1.68 -10.97 2.14
N SER A 79 -1.97 -12.25 1.92
CA SER A 79 -1.24 -13.35 2.59
C SER A 79 0.26 -13.34 2.27
N GLY A 80 0.64 -12.81 1.10
CA GLY A 80 2.04 -12.68 0.67
C GLY A 80 2.87 -11.68 1.51
N ILE A 81 2.24 -10.87 2.34
CA ILE A 81 2.90 -9.97 3.30
C ILE A 81 3.53 -10.74 4.46
N ARG A 82 2.97 -11.93 4.80
CA ARG A 82 3.54 -12.77 5.86
C ARG A 82 4.98 -13.15 5.52
N GLY A 83 5.88 -13.05 6.49
CA GLY A 83 7.29 -13.46 6.32
C GLY A 83 8.16 -12.47 5.53
N GLY A 84 7.64 -11.30 5.16
CA GLY A 84 8.38 -10.27 4.45
C GLY A 84 9.41 -9.49 5.29
N ALA A 85 9.74 -9.94 6.48
CA ALA A 85 10.71 -9.26 7.34
C ALA A 85 12.09 -9.19 6.67
N LYS A 86 12.71 -8.01 6.67
CA LYS A 86 14.11 -7.82 6.31
C LYS A 86 14.91 -7.51 7.58
N LEU A 87 15.92 -8.30 7.89
CA LEU A 87 16.82 -8.07 9.04
C LEU A 87 16.04 -7.82 10.35
N HIS A 88 14.98 -8.58 10.59
CA HIS A 88 14.06 -8.45 11.73
C HIS A 88 13.23 -7.16 11.76
N LYS A 89 13.26 -6.32 10.72
CA LYS A 89 12.43 -5.14 10.60
C LYS A 89 11.06 -5.49 9.97
N ARG A 90 10.00 -4.96 10.56
CA ARG A 90 8.62 -5.01 10.02
C ARG A 90 8.41 -3.88 9.01
N TYR A 91 7.22 -3.86 8.38
CA TYR A 91 6.93 -2.84 7.38
C TYR A 91 6.69 -1.46 8.01
N ASP A 92 7.37 -0.45 7.51
CA ASP A 92 7.10 0.96 7.85
C ASP A 92 5.81 1.45 7.16
N LEU A 93 5.49 0.89 5.98
CA LEU A 93 4.27 1.18 5.25
C LEU A 93 3.80 -0.06 4.50
N ILE A 94 2.53 -0.40 4.64
CA ILE A 94 1.84 -1.34 3.75
C ILE A 94 0.79 -0.57 2.96
N ILE A 95 0.76 -0.79 1.66
CA ILE A 95 -0.20 -0.20 0.72
C ILE A 95 -1.07 -1.33 0.19
N LEU A 96 -2.38 -1.22 0.39
CA LEU A 96 -3.39 -2.06 -0.23
C LEU A 96 -4.03 -1.25 -1.36
N ASP A 97 -3.76 -1.62 -2.60
CA ASP A 97 -4.13 -0.87 -3.79
C ASP A 97 -5.07 -1.72 -4.64
N ASP A 98 -6.34 -1.33 -4.72
CA ASP A 98 -7.42 -2.10 -5.35
C ASP A 98 -7.43 -3.58 -4.92
N PHE A 99 -7.28 -3.82 -3.60
CA PHE A 99 -7.16 -5.19 -3.07
C PHE A 99 -8.51 -5.93 -3.03
N GLU A 100 -9.62 -5.19 -3.02
CA GLU A 100 -10.97 -5.74 -3.19
C GLU A 100 -11.39 -5.62 -4.66
N ASP A 101 -11.87 -6.71 -5.21
CA ASP A 101 -12.44 -6.81 -6.55
C ASP A 101 -13.79 -7.56 -6.52
N GLU A 102 -14.48 -7.61 -7.65
CA GLU A 102 -15.76 -8.30 -7.75
C GLU A 102 -15.65 -9.78 -7.37
N ASN A 103 -14.53 -10.45 -7.70
CA ASN A 103 -14.37 -11.88 -7.45
C ASN A 103 -14.16 -12.19 -5.96
N ASN A 104 -13.37 -11.36 -5.27
CA ASN A 104 -13.03 -11.60 -3.85
C ASN A 104 -14.02 -10.96 -2.87
N THR A 105 -15.13 -10.38 -3.36
CA THR A 105 -16.20 -9.78 -2.55
C THR A 105 -17.59 -10.38 -2.80
N ILE A 106 -17.72 -11.36 -3.70
CA ILE A 106 -19.00 -11.98 -4.08
C ILE A 106 -19.73 -12.54 -2.86
N THR A 107 -19.07 -13.37 -2.04
CA THR A 107 -19.70 -14.06 -0.93
C THR A 107 -19.43 -13.38 0.42
N PRO A 108 -20.33 -13.49 1.41
CA PRO A 108 -20.08 -12.99 2.76
C PRO A 108 -18.79 -13.54 3.37
N GLU A 109 -18.46 -14.81 3.12
CA GLU A 109 -17.26 -15.47 3.61
C GLU A 109 -16.00 -14.86 3.00
N ALA A 110 -16.04 -14.52 1.69
CA ALA A 110 -14.93 -13.86 1.01
C ALA A 110 -14.68 -12.45 1.59
N ARG A 111 -15.74 -11.67 1.84
CA ARG A 111 -15.63 -10.36 2.48
C ARG A 111 -15.11 -10.45 3.92
N ALA A 112 -15.63 -11.39 4.71
CA ALA A 112 -15.14 -11.64 6.05
C ALA A 112 -13.65 -12.06 6.05
N LYS A 113 -13.25 -12.89 5.08
CA LYS A 113 -11.84 -13.27 4.89
C LYS A 113 -10.96 -12.07 4.59
N ASN A 114 -11.38 -11.14 3.73
CA ASN A 114 -10.63 -9.91 3.45
C ASN A 114 -10.41 -9.09 4.71
N SER A 115 -11.47 -8.85 5.49
CA SER A 115 -11.40 -8.12 6.76
C SER A 115 -10.49 -8.82 7.78
N ASN A 116 -10.60 -10.14 7.89
CA ASN A 116 -9.74 -10.94 8.78
C ASN A 116 -8.26 -10.92 8.35
N LEU A 117 -7.97 -10.89 7.05
CA LEU A 117 -6.59 -10.78 6.56
C LEU A 117 -5.96 -9.43 6.94
N ILE A 118 -6.72 -8.35 6.92
CA ILE A 118 -6.20 -7.04 7.35
C ILE A 118 -5.84 -7.08 8.84
N THR A 119 -6.73 -7.57 9.69
CA THR A 119 -6.51 -7.61 11.14
C THR A 119 -5.46 -8.64 11.56
N ALA A 120 -5.44 -9.82 10.96
CA ALA A 120 -4.60 -10.94 11.37
C ALA A 120 -3.26 -11.03 10.61
N VAL A 121 -3.11 -10.31 9.49
CA VAL A 121 -1.88 -10.35 8.68
C VAL A 121 -1.24 -8.97 8.54
N VAL A 122 -2.02 -7.96 8.11
CA VAL A 122 -1.47 -6.64 7.77
C VAL A 122 -1.04 -5.89 9.04
N PHE A 123 -1.92 -5.74 10.02
CA PHE A 123 -1.57 -5.01 11.24
C PHE A 123 -0.38 -5.61 11.99
N PRO A 124 -0.30 -6.95 12.21
CA PRO A 124 0.87 -7.53 12.85
C PRO A 124 2.18 -7.45 12.04
N ALA A 125 2.09 -7.23 10.72
CA ALA A 125 3.26 -7.07 9.86
C ALA A 125 3.84 -5.65 9.89
N LEU A 126 3.09 -4.66 10.37
CA LEU A 126 3.54 -3.28 10.53
C LEU A 126 4.51 -3.11 11.70
N GLU A 127 5.42 -2.15 11.57
CA GLU A 127 6.32 -1.76 12.65
C GLU A 127 5.52 -1.20 13.83
N PRO A 128 5.71 -1.71 15.06
CA PRO A 128 4.97 -1.24 16.23
C PRO A 128 5.14 0.27 16.46
N GLY A 129 4.04 0.97 16.62
CA GLY A 129 4.00 2.41 16.94
C GLY A 129 4.29 3.36 15.78
N THR A 130 4.97 2.95 14.72
CA THR A 130 5.35 3.82 13.60
C THR A 130 4.88 3.32 12.24
N GLY A 131 4.57 2.03 12.12
CA GLY A 131 4.09 1.42 10.88
C GLY A 131 2.73 1.98 10.46
N ARG A 132 2.55 2.20 9.17
CA ARG A 132 1.34 2.79 8.58
C ARG A 132 0.71 1.86 7.57
N LEU A 133 -0.61 1.85 7.54
CA LEU A 133 -1.41 1.20 6.51
C LEU A 133 -2.06 2.27 5.63
N ARG A 134 -1.91 2.15 4.31
CA ARG A 134 -2.62 2.96 3.33
C ARG A 134 -3.50 2.06 2.49
N ILE A 135 -4.75 2.42 2.33
CA ILE A 135 -5.71 1.71 1.49
C ILE A 135 -6.15 2.67 0.40
N ASN A 136 -5.96 2.29 -0.85
CA ASN A 136 -6.50 2.96 -2.03
C ASN A 136 -7.44 2.00 -2.73
N GLY A 137 -8.57 2.47 -3.18
CA GLY A 137 -9.53 1.64 -3.91
C GLY A 137 -10.91 2.26 -3.97
N THR A 138 -11.79 1.60 -4.70
CA THR A 138 -13.21 1.93 -4.78
C THR A 138 -14.02 0.85 -4.08
N PRO A 139 -15.13 1.19 -3.40
CA PRO A 139 -16.00 0.19 -2.84
C PRO A 139 -16.69 -0.60 -3.97
N VAL A 140 -16.46 -1.90 -4.02
CA VAL A 140 -17.01 -2.81 -5.05
C VAL A 140 -18.29 -3.52 -4.59
N HIS A 141 -18.57 -3.47 -3.29
CA HIS A 141 -19.76 -4.09 -2.69
C HIS A 141 -20.19 -3.29 -1.45
N TYR A 142 -21.51 -3.21 -1.19
CA TYR A 142 -22.05 -2.47 -0.05
C TYR A 142 -21.57 -2.97 1.32
N ASP A 143 -21.12 -4.21 1.41
CA ASP A 143 -20.55 -4.84 2.61
C ASP A 143 -19.08 -5.23 2.39
N SER A 144 -18.35 -4.48 1.57
CA SER A 144 -16.89 -4.61 1.43
C SER A 144 -16.17 -3.90 2.57
N PHE A 145 -14.90 -4.24 2.80
CA PHE A 145 -14.10 -3.60 3.84
C PHE A 145 -13.97 -2.08 3.63
N ILE A 146 -13.72 -1.66 2.38
CA ILE A 146 -13.60 -0.23 2.04
C ILE A 146 -14.94 0.49 2.28
N ASN A 147 -16.07 -0.10 1.85
CA ASN A 147 -17.37 0.53 2.06
C ASN A 147 -17.72 0.64 3.55
N ASN A 148 -17.42 -0.39 4.33
CA ASN A 148 -17.65 -0.38 5.78
C ASN A 148 -16.78 0.68 6.48
N LEU A 149 -15.55 0.93 6.01
CA LEU A 149 -14.72 2.04 6.50
C LEU A 149 -15.38 3.39 6.20
N ILE A 150 -15.90 3.60 4.98
CA ILE A 150 -16.56 4.85 4.58
C ILE A 150 -17.80 5.09 5.44
N VAL A 151 -18.68 4.10 5.58
CA VAL A 151 -19.90 4.21 6.39
C VAL A 151 -19.57 4.53 7.85
N ASN A 152 -18.57 3.87 8.43
CA ASN A 152 -18.14 4.12 9.81
C ASN A 152 -17.54 5.53 9.97
N TYR A 153 -16.77 6.00 8.98
CA TYR A 153 -16.26 7.37 8.95
C TYR A 153 -17.39 8.39 8.92
N GLU A 154 -18.35 8.26 7.99
CA GLU A 154 -19.49 9.16 7.88
C GLU A 154 -20.33 9.19 9.16
N LYS A 155 -20.47 8.03 9.83
CA LYS A 155 -21.15 7.94 11.12
C LYS A 155 -20.36 8.68 12.21
N SER A 156 -19.05 8.50 12.27
CA SER A 156 -18.20 9.18 13.26
C SER A 156 -18.26 10.70 13.11
N VAL A 157 -18.24 11.19 11.86
CA VAL A 157 -18.40 12.63 11.57
C VAL A 157 -19.75 13.16 12.07
N LYS A 158 -20.86 12.44 11.81
CA LYS A 158 -22.20 12.84 12.29
C LYS A 158 -22.30 12.84 13.80
N GLU A 159 -21.64 11.91 14.48
CA GLU A 159 -21.65 11.77 15.93
C GLU A 159 -20.55 12.61 16.63
N SER A 160 -19.75 13.37 15.87
CA SER A 160 -18.58 14.13 16.37
C SER A 160 -17.61 13.26 17.19
N LYS A 161 -17.44 12.01 16.76
CA LYS A 161 -16.52 11.05 17.38
C LYS A 161 -15.20 10.98 16.63
N GLU A 162 -14.15 10.69 17.38
CA GLU A 162 -12.82 10.45 16.81
C GLU A 162 -12.83 9.16 15.94
N PHE A 163 -12.15 9.21 14.79
CA PHE A 163 -11.99 8.08 13.89
C PHE A 163 -10.51 7.79 13.68
N SER A 164 -10.14 6.53 13.77
CA SER A 164 -8.72 6.10 13.74
C SER A 164 -8.08 6.12 12.36
N TRP A 165 -8.82 6.50 11.31
CA TRP A 165 -8.33 6.55 9.94
C TRP A 165 -8.45 7.97 9.37
N ASP A 166 -7.41 8.39 8.67
CA ASP A 166 -7.49 9.57 7.80
C ASP A 166 -8.17 9.17 6.49
N VAL A 167 -9.35 9.72 6.23
CA VAL A 167 -10.18 9.33 5.08
C VAL A 167 -10.24 10.47 4.06
N VAL A 168 -9.87 10.17 2.82
CA VAL A 168 -10.01 11.09 1.68
C VAL A 168 -10.95 10.48 0.66
N LEU A 169 -12.15 11.04 0.54
CA LEU A 169 -13.16 10.62 -0.42
C LEU A 169 -13.13 11.53 -1.65
N LYS A 170 -13.02 10.92 -2.84
CA LYS A 170 -13.15 11.61 -4.12
C LYS A 170 -14.30 10.99 -4.89
N LYS A 171 -15.38 11.74 -5.08
CA LYS A 171 -16.52 11.30 -5.91
C LYS A 171 -16.11 11.36 -7.38
N ALA A 172 -16.47 10.34 -8.16
CA ALA A 172 -16.25 10.33 -9.61
C ALA A 172 -17.14 11.35 -10.32
N ILE A 173 -18.32 11.61 -9.78
CA ILE A 173 -19.29 12.60 -10.28
C ILE A 173 -19.49 13.62 -9.17
N LEU A 174 -19.18 14.87 -9.45
CA LEU A 174 -19.57 15.99 -8.60
C LEU A 174 -21.05 16.28 -8.92
N SER A 175 -21.93 16.11 -7.93
CA SER A 175 -23.30 16.65 -8.07
C SER A 175 -23.17 18.17 -8.02
N ASP A 176 -23.72 18.84 -9.03
CA ASP A 176 -23.95 20.28 -9.04
C ASP A 176 -24.79 20.72 -7.82
#